data_d1020a111a32a5f6faf70cf34314fe6d
#
_entry.id   d1020a111a32a5f6faf70cf34314fe6d
#
_cell.length_a   1.000
_cell.length_b   1.000
_cell.length_c   1.000
_cell.angle_alpha   90.00
_cell.angle_beta   90.00
_cell.angle_gamma   90.00
#
_symmetry.space_group_name_H-M   'P 1'
#
loop_
_entity.id
_entity.type
_entity.pdbx_description
1 polymer ?
#
loop_
_entity_poly.entity_id
_entity_poly.type
_entity_poly.pdbx_seq_one_letter_code
_entity_poly.pdbx_strand_id
1 'polypeptide(L)'
;ELKLMSIEPDQETLAEKERQEKLLEIPGVKILDITVREYPLGEAAAHLVGYVQNVTAEDLEEHAGEGYTSNSVIGKSGMEGLFEKELKGQNGCAISIVDSNGNKKKIVVSTNVESGKDIKLTIDSDLQKELYEQYKDDKSCTVAMNQYTGEVLALSSTPSYDNNDFIMGMSNEKWTALNEDERKPMYNRFRQVWCPGSTFKPIIAA
;
A
#
# COMPACT_ATOMS: atom_id res chain seq x y z
N GLU A 1 8.50 -11.56 -5.61
CA GLU A 1 7.36 -11.51 -6.56
C GLU A 1 6.11 -11.13 -5.77
N LEU A 2 5.69 -9.87 -5.87
CA LEU A 2 4.33 -9.48 -5.51
C LEU A 2 3.41 -10.10 -6.58
N LYS A 3 3.01 -11.32 -6.33
CA LYS A 3 2.04 -12.02 -7.15
C LYS A 3 0.69 -11.39 -6.86
N LEU A 4 0.02 -10.87 -7.89
CA LEU A 4 -1.43 -10.75 -7.91
C LEU A 4 -1.96 -12.17 -7.68
N MET A 5 -2.25 -12.51 -6.43
CA MET A 5 -2.89 -13.77 -6.12
C MET A 5 -4.37 -13.62 -6.49
N SER A 6 -4.78 -14.37 -7.50
CA SER A 6 -6.18 -14.75 -7.58
C SER A 6 -6.47 -15.61 -6.36
N ILE A 7 -7.29 -15.11 -5.46
CA ILE A 7 -7.75 -15.88 -4.30
C ILE A 7 -8.55 -17.06 -4.84
N GLU A 8 -8.02 -18.28 -4.67
CA GLU A 8 -8.84 -19.46 -4.88
C GLU A 8 -9.89 -19.51 -3.78
N PRO A 9 -11.15 -19.81 -4.11
CA PRO A 9 -12.25 -19.77 -3.15
C PRO A 9 -12.07 -20.87 -2.10
N ASP A 10 -11.74 -20.46 -0.88
CA ASP A 10 -11.81 -21.31 0.30
C ASP A 10 -13.24 -21.33 0.92
N GLN A 11 -13.43 -21.96 2.07
CA GLN A 11 -14.77 -22.14 2.65
C GLN A 11 -15.48 -20.84 3.08
N GLU A 12 -14.75 -19.74 3.28
CA GLU A 12 -15.33 -18.41 3.55
C GLU A 12 -16.06 -17.85 2.32
N THR A 13 -15.56 -18.11 1.14
CA THR A 13 -16.19 -17.66 -0.12
C THR A 13 -17.56 -18.25 -0.41
N LEU A 14 -17.94 -19.39 0.17
CA LEU A 14 -19.30 -19.95 0.03
C LEU A 14 -20.33 -19.10 0.79
N ALA A 15 -20.02 -18.70 2.01
CA ALA A 15 -20.89 -17.82 2.81
C ALA A 15 -20.99 -16.40 2.21
N GLU A 16 -19.94 -15.91 1.57
CA GLU A 16 -19.94 -14.65 0.83
C GLU A 16 -20.81 -14.74 -0.44
N LYS A 17 -20.72 -15.81 -1.20
CA LYS A 17 -21.59 -16.04 -2.37
C LYS A 17 -23.07 -16.06 -1.99
N GLU A 18 -23.44 -16.76 -0.93
CA GLU A 18 -24.81 -16.74 -0.43
C GLU A 18 -25.29 -15.35 0.02
N ARG A 19 -24.39 -14.53 0.59
CA ARG A 19 -24.66 -13.12 0.92
C ARG A 19 -24.85 -12.27 -0.33
N GLN A 20 -24.00 -12.46 -1.33
CA GLN A 20 -24.08 -11.75 -2.60
C GLN A 20 -25.38 -12.08 -3.33
N GLU A 21 -25.79 -13.34 -3.38
CA GLU A 21 -27.06 -13.78 -3.98
C GLU A 21 -28.24 -13.12 -3.28
N LYS A 22 -28.28 -13.08 -1.95
CA LYS A 22 -29.32 -12.39 -1.18
C LYS A 22 -29.34 -10.88 -1.41
N LEU A 23 -28.17 -10.25 -1.59
CA LEU A 23 -28.08 -8.82 -1.89
C LEU A 23 -28.59 -8.50 -3.30
N LEU A 24 -28.37 -9.39 -4.28
CA LEU A 24 -28.86 -9.21 -5.65
C LEU A 24 -30.38 -9.34 -5.78
N GLU A 25 -31.06 -10.00 -4.80
CA GLU A 25 -32.52 -10.04 -4.73
C GLU A 25 -33.14 -8.67 -4.37
N ILE A 26 -32.36 -7.75 -3.83
CA ILE A 26 -32.84 -6.41 -3.44
C ILE A 26 -32.83 -5.49 -4.68
N PRO A 27 -33.98 -4.95 -5.12
CA PRO A 27 -34.04 -4.06 -6.26
C PRO A 27 -33.17 -2.82 -6.09
N GLY A 28 -32.32 -2.54 -7.09
CA GLY A 28 -31.40 -1.39 -7.08
C GLY A 28 -30.02 -1.66 -6.50
N VAL A 29 -29.76 -2.85 -5.98
CA VAL A 29 -28.41 -3.27 -5.56
C VAL A 29 -27.64 -3.78 -6.77
N LYS A 30 -26.38 -3.35 -6.90
CA LYS A 30 -25.42 -3.80 -7.89
C LYS A 30 -24.12 -4.19 -7.19
N ILE A 31 -23.63 -5.38 -7.47
CA ILE A 31 -22.31 -5.84 -6.99
C ILE A 31 -21.30 -5.57 -8.10
N LEU A 32 -20.15 -5.02 -7.73
CA LEU A 32 -19.05 -4.73 -8.65
C LEU A 32 -17.79 -5.38 -8.08
N ASP A 33 -17.07 -6.09 -8.93
CA ASP A 33 -15.72 -6.56 -8.60
C ASP A 33 -14.74 -5.41 -8.74
N ILE A 34 -13.94 -5.20 -7.70
CA ILE A 34 -12.87 -4.20 -7.70
C ILE A 34 -11.54 -4.89 -7.39
N THR A 35 -10.49 -4.45 -8.08
CA THR A 35 -9.13 -4.88 -7.74
C THR A 35 -8.54 -3.91 -6.74
N VAL A 36 -8.05 -4.43 -5.63
CA VAL A 36 -7.44 -3.63 -4.56
C VAL A 36 -6.00 -4.07 -4.30
N ARG A 37 -5.21 -3.19 -3.72
CA ARG A 37 -3.86 -3.51 -3.23
C ARG A 37 -4.00 -4.36 -1.96
N GLU A 38 -3.18 -5.40 -1.85
CA GLU A 38 -3.07 -6.23 -0.66
C GLU A 38 -1.63 -6.18 -0.11
N TYR A 39 -1.50 -6.15 1.20
CA TYR A 39 -0.24 -6.09 1.92
C TYR A 39 -0.07 -7.34 2.79
N PRO A 40 0.55 -8.42 2.26
CA PRO A 40 0.62 -9.72 2.96
C PRO A 40 1.42 -9.72 4.26
N LEU A 41 2.31 -8.74 4.44
CA LEU A 41 3.09 -8.57 5.67
C LEU A 41 2.35 -7.73 6.74
N GLY A 42 1.26 -7.06 6.37
CA GLY A 42 0.44 -6.24 7.27
C GLY A 42 1.28 -5.34 8.17
N GLU A 43 1.00 -5.37 9.45
CA GLU A 43 1.67 -4.55 10.48
C GLU A 43 3.19 -4.70 10.50
N ALA A 44 3.73 -5.88 10.17
CA ALA A 44 5.16 -6.14 10.22
C ALA A 44 5.97 -5.27 9.24
N ALA A 45 5.36 -4.85 8.14
CA ALA A 45 6.02 -4.06 7.11
C ALA A 45 5.30 -2.74 6.78
N ALA A 46 4.26 -2.35 7.51
CA ALA A 46 3.43 -1.20 7.16
C ALA A 46 4.21 0.10 7.02
N HIS A 47 5.11 0.40 7.92
CA HIS A 47 5.95 1.60 7.84
C HIS A 47 6.98 1.56 6.71
N LEU A 48 7.42 0.37 6.31
CA LEU A 48 8.36 0.17 5.22
C LEU A 48 7.65 0.25 3.86
N VAL A 49 6.62 -0.56 3.68
CA VAL A 49 5.88 -0.65 2.42
C VAL A 49 5.00 0.59 2.21
N GLY A 50 4.35 1.06 3.28
CA GLY A 50 3.38 2.14 3.20
C GLY A 50 2.02 1.64 2.73
N TYR A 51 1.23 2.54 2.18
CA TYR A 51 -0.11 2.24 1.68
C TYR A 51 -0.48 3.19 0.55
N VAL A 52 -1.45 2.77 -0.26
CA VAL A 52 -2.09 3.61 -1.27
C VAL A 52 -3.46 4.08 -0.75
N GLN A 53 -3.89 5.24 -1.23
CA GLN A 53 -5.24 5.78 -0.98
C GLN A 53 -5.80 6.40 -2.26
N ASN A 54 -7.12 6.62 -2.26
CA ASN A 54 -7.75 7.41 -3.30
C ASN A 54 -7.16 8.82 -3.33
N VAL A 55 -6.97 9.32 -4.54
CA VAL A 55 -6.44 10.66 -4.79
C VAL A 55 -7.38 11.71 -4.20
N THR A 56 -6.83 12.64 -3.43
CA THR A 56 -7.55 13.81 -2.90
C THR A 56 -7.52 14.98 -3.90
N ALA A 57 -8.28 16.03 -3.64
CA ALA A 57 -8.22 17.26 -4.44
C ALA A 57 -6.82 17.90 -4.40
N GLU A 58 -6.17 17.86 -3.25
CA GLU A 58 -4.79 18.37 -3.06
C GLU A 58 -3.79 17.56 -3.90
N ASP A 59 -3.92 16.22 -3.91
CA ASP A 59 -3.05 15.36 -4.73
C ASP A 59 -3.21 15.66 -6.23
N LEU A 60 -4.45 15.94 -6.68
CA LEU A 60 -4.71 16.30 -8.09
C LEU A 60 -4.06 17.63 -8.47
N GLU A 61 -4.01 18.59 -7.54
CA GLU A 61 -3.33 19.87 -7.76
C GLU A 61 -1.81 19.71 -7.76
N GLU A 62 -1.27 18.97 -6.79
CA GLU A 62 0.17 18.73 -6.66
C GLU A 62 0.75 17.94 -7.83
N HIS A 63 0.00 16.93 -8.32
CA HIS A 63 0.38 16.06 -9.42
C HIS A 63 -0.32 16.40 -10.74
N ALA A 64 -0.65 17.67 -10.95
CA ALA A 64 -1.34 18.13 -12.17
C ALA A 64 -0.54 17.77 -13.43
N GLY A 65 -1.19 17.10 -14.37
CA GLY A 65 -0.57 16.66 -15.63
C GLY A 65 0.13 15.30 -15.57
N GLU A 66 0.20 14.66 -14.41
CA GLU A 66 0.79 13.33 -14.24
C GLU A 66 -0.20 12.18 -14.53
N GLY A 67 -1.40 12.48 -15.03
CA GLY A 67 -2.39 11.50 -15.49
C GLY A 67 -3.24 10.90 -14.36
N TYR A 68 -3.32 11.53 -13.19
CA TYR A 68 -4.26 11.17 -12.13
C TYR A 68 -5.66 11.68 -12.44
N THR A 69 -6.64 10.92 -12.00
CA THR A 69 -8.06 11.24 -12.04
C THR A 69 -8.65 11.07 -10.64
N SER A 70 -9.88 11.54 -10.42
CA SER A 70 -10.58 11.36 -9.13
C SER A 70 -10.77 9.91 -8.69
N ASN A 71 -10.63 8.96 -9.62
CA ASN A 71 -10.76 7.52 -9.35
C ASN A 71 -9.40 6.81 -9.25
N SER A 72 -8.31 7.56 -9.33
CA SER A 72 -6.96 7.01 -9.20
C SER A 72 -6.63 6.76 -7.73
N VAL A 73 -5.65 5.88 -7.49
CA VAL A 73 -5.01 5.71 -6.19
C VAL A 73 -3.58 6.25 -6.28
N ILE A 74 -3.04 6.67 -5.14
CA ILE A 74 -1.68 7.20 -5.03
C ILE A 74 -1.00 6.65 -3.77
N GLY A 75 0.28 6.34 -3.86
CA GLY A 75 1.10 5.94 -2.73
C GLY A 75 1.32 7.10 -1.75
N LYS A 76 0.90 6.92 -0.49
CA LYS A 76 0.96 7.98 0.54
C LYS A 76 2.21 7.92 1.40
N SER A 77 2.80 6.76 1.54
CA SER A 77 3.97 6.58 2.42
C SER A 77 4.82 5.39 2.01
N GLY A 78 5.98 5.21 2.69
CA GLY A 78 6.85 4.06 2.51
C GLY A 78 7.35 3.91 1.07
N MET A 79 7.50 2.66 0.64
CA MET A 79 7.93 2.31 -0.72
C MET A 79 6.86 2.64 -1.76
N GLU A 80 5.57 2.55 -1.40
CA GLU A 80 4.46 2.95 -2.28
C GLU A 80 4.58 4.43 -2.69
N GLY A 81 4.84 5.33 -1.74
CA GLY A 81 5.03 6.74 -2.05
C GLY A 81 6.38 7.05 -2.71
N LEU A 82 7.45 6.34 -2.30
CA LEU A 82 8.79 6.59 -2.82
C LEU A 82 8.93 6.17 -4.29
N PHE A 83 8.31 5.07 -4.66
CA PHE A 83 8.36 4.48 -6.01
C PHE A 83 7.03 4.62 -6.77
N GLU A 84 6.21 5.61 -6.40
CA GLU A 84 4.91 5.85 -7.03
C GLU A 84 5.01 5.95 -8.55
N LYS A 85 6.02 6.63 -9.09
CA LYS A 85 6.20 6.81 -10.54
C LYS A 85 6.48 5.50 -11.26
N GLU A 86 7.21 4.59 -10.62
CA GLU A 86 7.54 3.28 -11.16
C GLU A 86 6.37 2.31 -11.02
N LEU A 87 5.67 2.34 -9.87
CA LEU A 87 4.60 1.42 -9.53
C LEU A 87 3.30 1.72 -10.27
N LYS A 88 2.99 2.99 -10.52
CA LYS A 88 1.73 3.44 -11.11
C LYS A 88 1.54 3.01 -12.56
N GLY A 89 2.61 2.98 -13.36
CA GLY A 89 2.51 2.83 -14.82
C GLY A 89 1.89 4.05 -15.51
N GLN A 90 1.36 3.85 -16.72
CA GLN A 90 0.73 4.92 -17.50
C GLN A 90 -0.62 4.48 -18.05
N ASN A 91 -1.63 5.31 -17.85
CA ASN A 91 -2.95 5.08 -18.43
C ASN A 91 -2.93 5.29 -19.94
N GLY A 92 -3.52 4.35 -20.66
CA GLY A 92 -3.79 4.54 -22.08
C GLY A 92 -4.93 5.54 -22.29
N CYS A 93 -4.87 6.25 -23.40
CA CYS A 93 -5.98 7.09 -23.82
C CYS A 93 -6.27 6.88 -25.32
N ALA A 94 -7.52 7.13 -25.72
CA ALA A 94 -7.90 7.08 -27.11
C ALA A 94 -8.87 8.22 -27.43
N ILE A 95 -8.53 8.99 -28.47
CA ILE A 95 -9.44 9.99 -29.05
C ILE A 95 -10.16 9.30 -30.20
N SER A 96 -11.47 9.24 -30.12
CA SER A 96 -12.29 8.60 -31.15
C SER A 96 -13.39 9.55 -31.66
N ILE A 97 -13.71 9.41 -32.93
CA ILE A 97 -14.89 10.04 -33.53
C ILE A 97 -16.09 9.16 -33.22
N VAL A 98 -17.13 9.72 -32.66
CA VAL A 98 -18.42 9.05 -32.40
C VAL A 98 -19.51 9.62 -33.28
N ASP A 99 -20.55 8.84 -33.57
CA ASP A 99 -21.75 9.31 -34.23
C ASP A 99 -22.73 9.99 -33.25
N SER A 100 -23.86 10.47 -33.75
CA SER A 100 -24.89 11.11 -32.94
C SER A 100 -25.52 10.19 -31.87
N ASN A 101 -25.34 8.88 -31.99
CA ASN A 101 -25.82 7.85 -31.07
C ASN A 101 -24.75 7.40 -30.07
N GLY A 102 -23.54 8.00 -30.12
CA GLY A 102 -22.43 7.65 -29.24
C GLY A 102 -21.60 6.43 -29.71
N ASN A 103 -21.87 5.85 -30.86
CA ASN A 103 -21.10 4.72 -31.38
C ASN A 103 -19.75 5.19 -31.94
N LYS A 104 -18.66 4.51 -31.56
CA LYS A 104 -17.32 4.80 -32.05
C LYS A 104 -17.21 4.49 -33.54
N LYS A 105 -16.87 5.49 -34.37
CA LYS A 105 -16.66 5.35 -35.83
C LYS A 105 -15.18 5.12 -36.18
N LYS A 106 -14.28 5.88 -35.55
CA LYS A 106 -12.86 5.83 -35.88
C LYS A 106 -12.04 6.29 -34.67
N ILE A 107 -10.95 5.58 -34.40
CA ILE A 107 -9.92 6.05 -33.49
C ILE A 107 -8.98 6.98 -34.26
N VAL A 108 -8.79 8.20 -33.79
CA VAL A 108 -7.90 9.20 -34.40
C VAL A 108 -6.48 9.01 -33.92
N VAL A 109 -6.31 8.87 -32.60
CA VAL A 109 -5.04 8.62 -31.94
C VAL A 109 -5.29 7.79 -30.67
N SER A 110 -4.37 6.92 -30.35
CA SER A 110 -4.40 6.18 -29.09
C SER A 110 -2.99 6.00 -28.54
N THR A 111 -2.89 6.04 -27.21
CA THR A 111 -1.68 5.66 -26.46
C THR A 111 -1.99 4.37 -25.71
N ASN A 112 -1.07 3.42 -25.75
CA ASN A 112 -1.24 2.16 -25.05
C ASN A 112 -1.11 2.35 -23.53
N VAL A 113 -1.74 1.45 -22.78
CA VAL A 113 -1.53 1.31 -21.34
C VAL A 113 -0.13 0.75 -21.12
N GLU A 114 0.63 1.34 -20.21
CA GLU A 114 1.89 0.79 -19.73
C GLU A 114 1.71 0.36 -18.26
N SER A 115 1.92 -0.91 -17.97
CA SER A 115 1.87 -1.44 -16.61
C SER A 115 2.99 -0.85 -15.76
N GLY A 116 2.72 -0.68 -14.47
CA GLY A 116 3.76 -0.33 -13.51
C GLY A 116 4.86 -1.38 -13.45
N LYS A 117 6.00 -1.01 -12.90
CA LYS A 117 7.16 -1.88 -12.74
C LYS A 117 7.15 -2.54 -11.37
N ASP A 118 7.60 -3.78 -11.31
CA ASP A 118 7.83 -4.47 -10.05
C ASP A 118 9.07 -3.89 -9.35
N ILE A 119 8.96 -3.63 -8.06
CA ILE A 119 10.07 -3.17 -7.22
C ILE A 119 10.49 -4.33 -6.31
N LYS A 120 11.74 -4.76 -6.44
CA LYS A 120 12.33 -5.81 -5.60
C LYS A 120 13.15 -5.16 -4.49
N LEU A 121 12.81 -5.46 -3.25
CA LEU A 121 13.56 -5.04 -2.06
C LEU A 121 14.51 -6.17 -1.62
N THR A 122 15.51 -5.79 -0.83
CA THR A 122 16.48 -6.73 -0.21
C THR A 122 15.97 -7.30 1.11
N ILE A 123 14.74 -6.98 1.49
CA ILE A 123 14.11 -7.40 2.74
C ILE A 123 13.87 -8.91 2.73
N ASP A 124 14.29 -9.56 3.80
CA ASP A 124 13.91 -10.92 4.14
C ASP A 124 12.58 -10.89 4.88
N SER A 125 11.54 -11.45 4.26
CA SER A 125 10.18 -11.38 4.80
C SER A 125 10.00 -12.14 6.10
N ASP A 126 10.73 -13.23 6.29
CA ASP A 126 10.63 -14.06 7.51
C ASP A 126 11.35 -13.36 8.66
N LEU A 127 12.54 -12.82 8.40
CA LEU A 127 13.25 -12.01 9.39
C LEU A 127 12.46 -10.75 9.78
N GLN A 128 11.82 -10.09 8.81
CA GLN A 128 10.98 -8.91 9.06
C GLN A 128 9.82 -9.23 10.01
N LYS A 129 9.11 -10.34 9.76
CA LYS A 129 8.01 -10.81 10.62
C LYS A 129 8.50 -11.18 12.01
N GLU A 130 9.57 -11.95 12.10
CA GLU A 130 10.14 -12.40 13.38
C GLU A 130 10.54 -11.22 14.26
N LEU A 131 11.25 -10.23 13.68
CA LEU A 131 11.63 -9.02 14.40
C LEU A 131 10.42 -8.18 14.83
N TYR A 132 9.39 -8.11 13.99
CA TYR A 132 8.15 -7.44 14.38
C TYR A 132 7.48 -8.13 15.56
N GLU A 133 7.31 -9.45 15.52
CA GLU A 133 6.70 -10.23 16.60
C GLU A 133 7.45 -10.10 17.94
N GLN A 134 8.78 -10.01 17.90
CA GLN A 134 9.60 -9.83 19.10
C GLN A 134 9.41 -8.47 19.78
N TYR A 135 9.13 -7.43 19.01
CA TYR A 135 9.12 -6.05 19.50
C TYR A 135 7.78 -5.32 19.36
N LYS A 136 6.72 -5.98 18.88
CA LYS A 136 5.42 -5.34 18.56
C LYS A 136 4.78 -4.57 19.70
N ASP A 137 5.05 -4.98 20.95
CA ASP A 137 4.51 -4.33 22.15
C ASP A 137 5.38 -3.17 22.65
N ASP A 138 6.60 -3.04 22.13
CA ASP A 138 7.56 -2.01 22.53
C ASP A 138 7.56 -0.81 21.56
N LYS A 139 7.92 0.37 22.09
CA LYS A 139 8.25 1.54 21.26
C LYS A 139 9.68 1.41 20.73
N SER A 140 9.86 0.76 19.59
CA SER A 140 11.17 0.36 19.08
C SER A 140 11.32 0.61 17.59
N CYS A 141 12.55 0.64 17.12
CA CYS A 141 12.85 0.41 15.70
C CYS A 141 14.03 -0.54 15.57
N THR A 142 13.94 -1.42 14.60
CA THR A 142 14.96 -2.45 14.35
C THR A 142 15.43 -2.34 12.91
N VAL A 143 16.76 -2.37 12.73
CA VAL A 143 17.40 -2.38 11.42
C VAL A 143 18.37 -3.55 11.38
N ALA A 144 18.19 -4.48 10.45
CA ALA A 144 19.13 -5.55 10.17
C ALA A 144 19.77 -5.31 8.79
N MET A 145 21.11 -5.34 8.76
CA MET A 145 21.88 -5.08 7.54
C MET A 145 22.94 -6.16 7.35
N ASN A 146 23.18 -6.51 6.10
CA ASN A 146 24.34 -7.29 5.72
C ASN A 146 25.58 -6.40 5.75
N GLN A 147 26.51 -6.70 6.64
CA GLN A 147 27.72 -5.89 6.83
C GLN A 147 28.68 -5.87 5.63
N TYR A 148 28.58 -6.86 4.74
CA TYR A 148 29.47 -6.99 3.59
C TYR A 148 28.89 -6.30 2.34
N THR A 149 27.57 -6.37 2.15
CA THR A 149 26.91 -5.84 0.95
C THR A 149 26.22 -4.50 1.20
N GLY A 150 25.91 -4.17 2.47
CA GLY A 150 25.12 -3.01 2.85
C GLY A 150 23.60 -3.18 2.61
N GLU A 151 23.16 -4.35 2.17
CA GLU A 151 21.75 -4.64 1.97
C GLU A 151 20.97 -4.58 3.27
N VAL A 152 19.82 -3.90 3.27
CA VAL A 152 18.89 -3.88 4.39
C VAL A 152 18.04 -5.14 4.31
N LEU A 153 18.16 -6.01 5.31
CA LEU A 153 17.46 -7.29 5.41
C LEU A 153 16.14 -7.19 6.18
N ALA A 154 16.08 -6.27 7.15
CA ALA A 154 14.84 -5.96 7.86
C ALA A 154 14.84 -4.51 8.34
N LEU A 155 13.65 -3.89 8.35
CA LEU A 155 13.44 -2.51 8.80
C LEU A 155 12.06 -2.41 9.43
N SER A 156 12.00 -2.43 10.75
CA SER A 156 10.75 -2.45 11.50
C SER A 156 10.62 -1.23 12.42
N SER A 157 9.41 -0.72 12.55
CA SER A 157 9.02 0.32 13.51
C SER A 157 7.82 -0.17 14.30
N THR A 158 7.92 -0.21 15.64
CA THR A 158 6.89 -0.76 16.51
C THR A 158 6.46 0.21 17.62
N PRO A 159 5.21 0.14 18.10
CA PRO A 159 4.11 -0.59 17.46
C PRO A 159 3.80 -0.05 16.07
N SER A 160 3.02 -0.81 15.31
CA SER A 160 2.66 -0.49 13.92
C SER A 160 1.15 -0.51 13.73
N TYR A 161 0.70 -0.40 12.50
CA TYR A 161 -0.69 -0.42 12.07
C TYR A 161 -0.84 -1.38 10.89
N ASP A 162 -2.03 -1.89 10.63
CA ASP A 162 -2.29 -2.67 9.42
C ASP A 162 -2.57 -1.73 8.24
N ASN A 163 -1.71 -1.75 7.23
CA ASN A 163 -1.87 -0.92 6.05
C ASN A 163 -3.02 -1.38 5.13
N ASN A 164 -3.51 -2.62 5.26
CA ASN A 164 -4.71 -3.08 4.58
C ASN A 164 -5.97 -2.34 5.04
N ASP A 165 -6.01 -1.85 6.27
CA ASP A 165 -7.12 -1.06 6.79
C ASP A 165 -7.35 0.24 6.01
N PHE A 166 -6.31 0.82 5.43
CA PHE A 166 -6.41 2.04 4.61
C PHE A 166 -7.01 1.74 3.22
N ILE A 167 -6.92 0.50 2.76
CA ILE A 167 -7.49 0.06 1.49
C ILE A 167 -8.95 -0.34 1.65
N MET A 168 -9.23 -1.17 2.67
CA MET A 168 -10.56 -1.74 2.91
C MET A 168 -11.52 -0.75 3.59
N GLY A 169 -10.99 0.34 4.11
CA GLY A 169 -11.70 1.30 4.94
C GLY A 169 -11.65 0.92 6.42
N MET A 170 -11.46 1.94 7.24
CA MET A 170 -11.32 1.79 8.69
C MET A 170 -12.55 2.35 9.39
N SER A 171 -13.06 1.66 10.42
CA SER A 171 -14.13 2.20 11.25
C SER A 171 -13.64 3.40 12.06
N ASN A 172 -14.57 4.31 12.41
CA ASN A 172 -14.22 5.46 13.25
C ASN A 172 -13.63 5.06 14.60
N GLU A 173 -14.12 3.96 15.18
CA GLU A 173 -13.59 3.44 16.46
C GLU A 173 -12.14 2.98 16.31
N LYS A 174 -11.82 2.24 15.24
CA LYS A 174 -10.46 1.76 14.96
C LYS A 174 -9.51 2.93 14.67
N TRP A 175 -9.98 3.90 13.88
CA TRP A 175 -9.23 5.13 13.60
C TRP A 175 -8.93 5.94 14.87
N THR A 176 -9.93 6.11 15.74
CA THR A 176 -9.76 6.81 17.03
C THR A 176 -8.77 6.07 17.92
N ALA A 177 -8.93 4.75 18.06
CA ALA A 177 -8.00 3.93 18.86
C ALA A 177 -6.56 4.04 18.36
N LEU A 178 -6.35 4.03 17.04
CA LEU A 178 -5.03 4.16 16.43
C LEU A 178 -4.38 5.53 16.69
N ASN A 179 -5.19 6.61 16.65
CA ASN A 179 -4.69 7.98 16.87
C ASN A 179 -4.48 8.32 18.35
N GLU A 180 -5.31 7.76 19.24
CA GLU A 180 -5.25 8.00 20.69
C GLU A 180 -4.28 7.08 21.42
N ASP A 181 -3.74 6.05 20.74
CA ASP A 181 -2.73 5.17 21.34
C ASP A 181 -1.47 5.96 21.70
N GLU A 182 -1.18 6.05 23.00
CA GLU A 182 0.00 6.75 23.54
C GLU A 182 1.33 6.19 23.01
N ARG A 183 1.31 4.96 22.49
CA ARG A 183 2.47 4.33 21.87
C ARG A 183 2.73 4.85 20.46
N LYS A 184 1.76 5.58 19.85
CA LYS A 184 1.83 6.21 18.54
C LYS A 184 2.21 5.22 17.42
N PRO A 185 1.33 4.26 17.09
CA PRO A 185 1.60 3.24 16.07
C PRO A 185 1.82 3.84 14.66
N MET A 186 1.21 5.00 14.34
CA MET A 186 1.42 5.70 13.07
C MET A 186 2.79 6.40 12.96
N TYR A 187 3.56 6.48 14.05
CA TYR A 187 4.83 7.19 14.09
C TYR A 187 5.96 6.31 13.58
N ASN A 188 6.50 6.66 12.40
CA ASN A 188 7.61 5.93 11.79
C ASN A 188 8.93 6.23 12.50
N ARG A 189 9.40 5.30 13.33
CA ARG A 189 10.57 5.48 14.20
C ARG A 189 11.89 5.36 13.49
N PHE A 190 12.01 4.60 12.43
CA PHE A 190 13.26 4.49 11.69
C PHE A 190 13.55 5.72 10.79
N ARG A 191 12.57 6.60 10.59
CA ARG A 191 12.76 7.89 9.92
C ARG A 191 13.15 9.03 10.86
N GLN A 192 13.26 8.75 12.17
CA GLN A 192 13.54 9.76 13.18
C GLN A 192 15.01 9.77 13.58
N VAL A 193 15.42 10.89 14.15
CA VAL A 193 16.77 11.05 14.72
C VAL A 193 16.73 10.69 16.20
N TRP A 194 17.58 9.78 16.62
CA TRP A 194 17.66 9.29 17.99
C TRP A 194 19.05 9.56 18.57
N CYS A 195 19.13 9.77 19.89
CA CYS A 195 20.40 9.81 20.60
C CYS A 195 21.03 8.39 20.60
N PRO A 196 22.19 8.17 19.98
CA PRO A 196 22.74 6.83 19.80
C PRO A 196 23.21 6.19 21.12
N GLY A 197 23.54 6.99 22.11
CA GLY A 197 24.03 6.49 23.39
C GLY A 197 25.26 5.59 23.23
N SER A 198 25.27 4.46 23.92
CA SER A 198 26.39 3.50 23.92
C SER A 198 26.61 2.78 22.58
N THR A 199 25.64 2.79 21.68
CA THR A 199 25.80 2.20 20.33
C THR A 199 26.83 2.97 19.49
N PHE A 200 27.16 4.20 19.87
CA PHE A 200 28.18 5.02 19.21
C PHE A 200 29.61 4.72 19.66
N LYS A 201 29.81 3.95 20.75
CA LYS A 201 31.13 3.66 21.29
C LYS A 201 32.11 3.00 20.32
N PRO A 202 31.72 2.03 19.46
CA PRO A 202 32.61 1.46 18.46
C PRO A 202 33.19 2.50 17.50
N ILE A 203 32.42 3.53 17.16
CA ILE A 203 32.86 4.61 16.26
C ILE A 203 33.85 5.53 16.98
N ILE A 204 33.64 5.79 18.28
CA ILE A 204 34.57 6.63 19.06
C ILE A 204 35.89 5.88 19.37
N ALA A 205 35.82 4.54 19.45
CA ALA A 205 36.97 3.71 19.78
C ALA A 205 37.85 3.35 18.56
N ALA A 206 37.38 3.61 17.36
CA ALA A 206 38.11 3.38 16.10
C ALA A 206 38.99 4.57 15.75
#